data_afbb15d1a5bcba5dda3a3e1b0a925c6a
#
_entry.id   afbb15d1a5bcba5dda3a3e1b0a925c6a
#
_cell.length_a   1.000
_cell.length_b   1.000
_cell.length_c   1.000
_cell.angle_alpha   90.00
_cell.angle_beta   90.00
_cell.angle_gamma   90.00
#
_symmetry.space_group_name_H-M   'P 1'
#
loop_
_entity.id
_entity.type
_entity.pdbx_description
1 polymer ?
#
loop_
_entity_poly.entity_id
_entity_poly.type
_entity_poly.pdbx_seq_one_letter_code
_entity_poly.pdbx_strand_id
1 'polypeptide(L)'
;MKTYCKRKDISNIDFVKSCITPFLHERLDKSNVAKLFAYYNGISNTKSRKNIDTSPEYVSDTIDKIAESISENLKSRTVVEHVISVTPNEAIVTYREIVDGISGKRRELGLEKLIFQLYEVIARDACQEMFDAKIGEFQVSSIKGKGQSYGKKYIKKWISKDPEGTKFCAKADVRKCYPSIPHNRLKELLHRDLRKSRELLYLLDSIIYLYDCANQQLGRKELCGKGILIGSPLSKDLNNYYMSYLYHYIYEQLAITTVRRGKEKRTRLVSHAMIYADDIVVFGGNKKHLHQAMKLIIEFTRKFLGLEIKPTWEKFLVSYKDSSGKTKGRNLDFMGFVFRGCEAFYREYGKVKKRLKKVVVTVRDSIFLRARRKFYLFIKFILSKNSGNKA
;
A
#
# COMPACT_ATOMS: atom_id res chain seq x y z
N MET A 1 -26.58 5.24 3.38
CA MET A 1 -25.18 4.83 3.19
C MET A 1 -24.63 5.53 1.95
N LYS A 2 -23.48 6.21 2.07
CA LYS A 2 -22.87 6.95 0.93
C LYS A 2 -22.39 5.96 -0.13
N THR A 3 -22.54 6.29 -1.40
CA THR A 3 -22.06 5.52 -2.56
C THR A 3 -21.19 6.41 -3.42
N TYR A 4 -20.17 5.83 -4.02
CA TYR A 4 -19.13 6.53 -4.78
C TYR A 4 -19.16 6.18 -6.26
N CYS A 5 -18.45 6.92 -7.08
CA CYS A 5 -18.23 6.70 -8.51
C CYS A 5 -19.52 6.48 -9.30
N LYS A 6 -20.58 7.24 -8.96
CA LYS A 6 -21.91 7.08 -9.57
C LYS A 6 -21.88 7.42 -11.04
N ARG A 7 -22.53 6.58 -11.87
CA ARG A 7 -22.76 6.82 -13.30
C ARG A 7 -21.49 7.08 -14.11
N LYS A 8 -20.33 6.62 -13.64
CA LYS A 8 -19.09 6.72 -14.39
C LYS A 8 -19.12 5.69 -15.51
N ASP A 9 -19.14 6.15 -16.75
CA ASP A 9 -19.03 5.31 -17.94
C ASP A 9 -17.55 4.96 -18.14
N ILE A 10 -17.18 3.76 -17.70
CA ILE A 10 -15.80 3.26 -17.84
C ILE A 10 -15.55 2.65 -19.22
N SER A 11 -16.58 2.43 -20.02
CA SER A 11 -16.49 1.96 -21.39
C SER A 11 -16.38 3.10 -22.42
N ASN A 12 -16.50 4.35 -21.99
CA ASN A 12 -16.25 5.51 -22.84
C ASN A 12 -14.80 5.49 -23.33
N ILE A 13 -14.60 5.54 -24.65
CA ILE A 13 -13.28 5.40 -25.28
C ILE A 13 -12.31 6.50 -24.85
N ASP A 14 -12.76 7.75 -24.68
CA ASP A 14 -11.90 8.84 -24.25
C ASP A 14 -11.44 8.65 -22.81
N PHE A 15 -12.32 8.13 -21.94
CA PHE A 15 -11.94 7.74 -20.59
C PHE A 15 -10.91 6.60 -20.60
N VAL A 16 -11.12 5.55 -21.39
CA VAL A 16 -10.16 4.45 -21.55
C VAL A 16 -8.81 4.99 -22.02
N LYS A 17 -8.80 5.80 -23.11
CA LYS A 17 -7.58 6.44 -23.62
C LYS A 17 -6.87 7.28 -22.54
N SER A 18 -7.61 8.09 -21.80
CA SER A 18 -7.03 8.93 -20.73
C SER A 18 -6.34 8.12 -19.63
N CYS A 19 -6.81 6.90 -19.35
CA CYS A 19 -6.20 6.00 -18.37
C CYS A 19 -4.97 5.27 -18.91
N ILE A 20 -5.05 4.70 -20.13
CA ILE A 20 -4.01 3.80 -20.63
C ILE A 20 -2.85 4.52 -21.30
N THR A 21 -3.08 5.69 -21.92
CA THR A 21 -2.05 6.44 -22.65
C THR A 21 -0.85 6.80 -21.77
N PRO A 22 -1.00 7.45 -20.61
CA PRO A 22 0.14 7.78 -19.75
C PRO A 22 0.87 6.52 -19.28
N PHE A 23 0.14 5.46 -18.98
CA PHE A 23 0.69 4.20 -18.50
C PHE A 23 1.56 3.51 -19.56
N LEU A 24 1.13 3.51 -20.82
CA LEU A 24 1.87 2.94 -21.95
C LEU A 24 3.08 3.80 -22.32
N HIS A 25 2.92 5.13 -22.39
CA HIS A 25 4.03 6.05 -22.70
C HIS A 25 5.22 5.93 -21.74
N GLU A 26 4.96 5.76 -20.44
CA GLU A 26 6.02 5.52 -19.46
C GLU A 26 6.77 4.19 -19.66
N ARG A 27 6.27 3.30 -20.53
CA ARG A 27 6.74 1.91 -20.69
C ARG A 27 7.06 1.50 -22.12
N LEU A 28 7.16 2.44 -23.05
CA LEU A 28 7.45 2.15 -24.46
C LEU A 28 8.77 1.38 -24.67
N ASP A 29 9.73 1.52 -23.72
CA ASP A 29 10.99 0.79 -23.71
C ASP A 29 10.88 -0.67 -23.25
N LYS A 30 9.71 -1.11 -22.77
CA LYS A 30 9.51 -2.45 -22.20
C LYS A 30 9.09 -3.47 -23.28
N SER A 31 9.65 -4.69 -23.16
CA SER A 31 9.36 -5.78 -24.08
C SER A 31 7.89 -6.23 -24.10
N ASN A 32 7.17 -6.08 -22.98
CA ASN A 32 5.75 -6.43 -22.93
C ASN A 32 4.86 -5.42 -23.68
N VAL A 33 5.26 -4.14 -23.74
CA VAL A 33 4.58 -3.14 -24.59
C VAL A 33 4.81 -3.51 -26.06
N ALA A 34 6.06 -3.85 -26.42
CA ALA A 34 6.39 -4.31 -27.75
C ALA A 34 5.50 -5.46 -28.22
N LYS A 35 5.34 -6.46 -27.37
CA LYS A 35 4.50 -7.63 -27.69
C LYS A 35 3.03 -7.28 -27.85
N LEU A 36 2.49 -6.43 -26.98
CA LEU A 36 1.11 -5.98 -27.08
C LEU A 36 0.87 -5.16 -28.36
N PHE A 37 1.77 -4.26 -28.70
CA PHE A 37 1.69 -3.46 -29.93
C PHE A 37 1.78 -4.35 -31.17
N ALA A 38 2.69 -5.31 -31.18
CA ALA A 38 2.78 -6.28 -32.28
C ALA A 38 1.49 -7.09 -32.44
N TYR A 39 0.87 -7.52 -31.36
CA TYR A 39 -0.41 -8.25 -31.37
C TYR A 39 -1.50 -7.44 -32.06
N TYR A 40 -1.71 -6.17 -31.65
CA TYR A 40 -2.75 -5.31 -32.20
C TYR A 40 -2.47 -4.82 -33.64
N ASN A 41 -1.24 -4.94 -34.12
CA ASN A 41 -0.89 -4.62 -35.51
C ASN A 41 -0.64 -5.87 -36.37
N GLY A 42 -1.02 -7.07 -35.90
CA GLY A 42 -0.92 -8.33 -36.67
C GLY A 42 0.51 -8.78 -36.98
N ILE A 43 1.51 -8.32 -36.20
CA ILE A 43 2.91 -8.63 -36.40
C ILE A 43 3.26 -9.89 -35.62
N SER A 44 3.49 -11.00 -36.30
CA SER A 44 3.68 -12.34 -35.71
C SER A 44 5.05 -12.57 -35.06
N ASN A 45 6.05 -11.74 -35.32
CA ASN A 45 7.45 -12.04 -34.96
C ASN A 45 8.18 -10.81 -34.37
N THR A 46 7.95 -10.51 -33.09
CA THR A 46 8.73 -9.49 -32.38
C THR A 46 9.51 -10.11 -31.21
N LYS A 47 10.67 -10.70 -31.52
CA LYS A 47 11.61 -11.19 -30.50
C LYS A 47 12.49 -10.08 -29.87
N SER A 48 12.47 -8.84 -30.37
CA SER A 48 13.41 -7.80 -29.97
C SER A 48 12.74 -6.42 -29.86
N ARG A 49 13.11 -5.68 -28.80
CA ARG A 49 12.76 -4.25 -28.60
C ARG A 49 13.16 -3.32 -29.76
N LYS A 50 14.12 -3.75 -30.56
CA LYS A 50 14.69 -2.94 -31.67
C LYS A 50 13.74 -2.82 -32.88
N ASN A 51 12.68 -3.62 -32.94
CA ASN A 51 11.79 -3.71 -34.10
C ASN A 51 10.42 -3.05 -33.88
N ILE A 52 10.23 -2.29 -32.81
CA ILE A 52 9.00 -1.53 -32.62
C ILE A 52 9.20 -0.18 -33.28
N ASP A 53 8.27 0.17 -34.15
CA ASP A 53 8.13 1.56 -34.57
C ASP A 53 7.69 2.39 -33.34
N THR A 54 8.50 3.39 -33.00
CA THR A 54 8.23 4.33 -31.91
C THR A 54 7.84 5.71 -32.43
N SER A 55 7.50 5.79 -33.72
CA SER A 55 6.96 7.04 -34.28
C SER A 55 5.69 7.43 -33.50
N PRO A 56 5.49 8.73 -33.23
CA PRO A 56 4.32 9.19 -32.49
C PRO A 56 2.99 8.74 -33.11
N GLU A 57 2.91 8.70 -34.45
CA GLU A 57 1.74 8.26 -35.19
C GLU A 57 1.44 6.77 -34.96
N TYR A 58 2.43 5.90 -35.13
CA TYR A 58 2.29 4.45 -34.89
C TYR A 58 1.86 4.16 -33.44
N VAL A 59 2.48 4.85 -32.47
CA VAL A 59 2.14 4.69 -31.05
C VAL A 59 0.70 5.14 -30.79
N SER A 60 0.29 6.28 -31.32
CA SER A 60 -1.08 6.82 -31.17
C SER A 60 -2.11 5.87 -31.77
N ASP A 61 -1.92 5.44 -33.01
CA ASP A 61 -2.84 4.53 -33.72
C ASP A 61 -2.97 3.17 -33.00
N THR A 62 -1.86 2.67 -32.46
CA THR A 62 -1.88 1.41 -31.72
C THR A 62 -2.62 1.57 -30.38
N ILE A 63 -2.42 2.68 -29.66
CA ILE A 63 -3.16 2.97 -28.43
C ILE A 63 -4.65 3.08 -28.72
N ASP A 64 -5.04 3.67 -29.85
CA ASP A 64 -6.42 3.80 -30.27
C ASP A 64 -7.07 2.44 -30.51
N LYS A 65 -6.41 1.54 -31.23
CA LYS A 65 -6.88 0.15 -31.43
C LYS A 65 -7.03 -0.60 -30.10
N ILE A 66 -6.08 -0.42 -29.18
CA ILE A 66 -6.14 -1.03 -27.84
C ILE A 66 -7.33 -0.48 -27.05
N ALA A 67 -7.54 0.83 -27.08
CA ALA A 67 -8.63 1.50 -26.36
C ALA A 67 -10.01 1.11 -26.90
N GLU A 68 -10.16 1.01 -28.21
CA GLU A 68 -11.38 0.52 -28.87
C GLU A 68 -11.70 -0.90 -28.43
N SER A 69 -10.72 -1.79 -28.53
CA SER A 69 -10.88 -3.18 -28.11
C SER A 69 -11.26 -3.31 -26.62
N ILE A 70 -10.61 -2.56 -25.74
CA ILE A 70 -10.96 -2.52 -24.31
C ILE A 70 -12.37 -1.99 -24.09
N SER A 71 -12.75 -0.89 -24.76
CA SER A 71 -14.09 -0.29 -24.69
C SER A 71 -15.18 -1.29 -25.07
N GLU A 72 -14.99 -2.01 -26.19
CA GLU A 72 -15.92 -3.05 -26.67
C GLU A 72 -16.06 -4.18 -25.64
N ASN A 73 -14.95 -4.68 -25.10
CA ASN A 73 -14.98 -5.76 -24.11
C ASN A 73 -15.57 -5.33 -22.76
N LEU A 74 -15.48 -4.06 -22.39
CA LEU A 74 -16.18 -3.52 -21.23
C LEU A 74 -17.70 -3.47 -21.47
N LYS A 75 -18.16 -3.02 -22.67
CA LYS A 75 -19.57 -2.97 -23.06
C LYS A 75 -20.19 -4.36 -23.15
N SER A 76 -19.50 -5.30 -23.77
CA SER A 76 -19.95 -6.70 -23.96
C SER A 76 -19.78 -7.57 -22.74
N ARG A 77 -19.09 -7.09 -21.69
CA ARG A 77 -18.76 -7.84 -20.47
C ARG A 77 -17.94 -9.11 -20.72
N THR A 78 -16.95 -8.98 -21.59
CA THR A 78 -16.02 -10.06 -21.99
C THR A 78 -14.58 -9.78 -21.56
N VAL A 79 -14.37 -9.09 -20.43
CA VAL A 79 -13.04 -8.70 -19.93
C VAL A 79 -12.15 -9.90 -19.67
N VAL A 80 -12.68 -10.97 -19.09
CA VAL A 80 -11.92 -12.18 -18.75
C VAL A 80 -11.43 -12.87 -20.02
N GLU A 81 -12.32 -13.07 -20.97
CA GLU A 81 -12.03 -13.68 -22.27
C GLU A 81 -11.01 -12.85 -23.05
N HIS A 82 -11.14 -11.53 -23.02
CA HIS A 82 -10.20 -10.62 -23.66
C HIS A 82 -8.81 -10.72 -23.06
N VAL A 83 -8.68 -10.72 -21.73
CA VAL A 83 -7.37 -10.90 -21.07
C VAL A 83 -6.74 -12.24 -21.40
N ILE A 84 -7.53 -13.30 -21.53
CA ILE A 84 -7.03 -14.64 -21.87
C ILE A 84 -6.58 -14.68 -23.34
N SER A 85 -7.38 -14.13 -24.27
CA SER A 85 -7.16 -14.23 -25.72
C SER A 85 -6.03 -13.33 -26.24
N VAL A 86 -5.83 -12.14 -25.66
CA VAL A 86 -4.72 -11.27 -26.06
C VAL A 86 -3.39 -11.90 -25.66
N THR A 87 -2.42 -11.98 -26.57
CA THR A 87 -1.13 -12.67 -26.38
C THR A 87 -1.29 -14.07 -25.75
N PRO A 88 -1.95 -15.02 -26.42
CA PRO A 88 -2.45 -16.27 -25.81
C PRO A 88 -1.35 -17.16 -25.22
N ASN A 89 -0.10 -17.01 -25.68
CA ASN A 89 1.05 -17.78 -25.19
C ASN A 89 1.65 -17.21 -23.89
N GLU A 90 1.11 -16.13 -23.36
CA GLU A 90 1.56 -15.56 -22.09
C GLU A 90 0.65 -15.99 -20.94
N ALA A 91 1.25 -16.35 -19.80
CA ALA A 91 0.49 -16.60 -18.57
C ALA A 91 -0.22 -15.31 -18.11
N ILE A 92 -1.43 -15.44 -17.55
CA ILE A 92 -2.18 -14.28 -17.00
C ILE A 92 -1.32 -13.52 -15.99
N VAL A 93 -0.59 -14.27 -15.13
CA VAL A 93 0.37 -13.72 -14.17
C VAL A 93 1.61 -14.61 -14.16
N THR A 94 2.79 -13.99 -14.22
CA THR A 94 4.08 -14.62 -13.95
C THR A 94 4.61 -14.17 -12.62
N TYR A 95 5.21 -15.06 -11.83
CA TYR A 95 5.79 -14.71 -10.54
C TYR A 95 7.31 -14.63 -10.62
N ARG A 96 7.86 -13.57 -10.03
CA ARG A 96 9.30 -13.39 -9.89
C ARG A 96 9.65 -13.18 -8.42
N GLU A 97 10.63 -13.92 -7.93
CA GLU A 97 11.19 -13.66 -6.61
C GLU A 97 12.13 -12.45 -6.67
N ILE A 98 11.90 -11.49 -5.80
CA ILE A 98 12.78 -10.33 -5.60
C ILE A 98 13.27 -10.28 -4.16
N VAL A 99 14.49 -9.79 -3.97
CA VAL A 99 15.04 -9.50 -2.64
C VAL A 99 14.80 -8.02 -2.34
N ASP A 100 13.96 -7.76 -1.33
CA ASP A 100 13.72 -6.39 -0.86
C ASP A 100 15.04 -5.73 -0.44
N GLY A 101 15.41 -4.67 -1.14
CA GLY A 101 16.67 -3.95 -0.92
C GLY A 101 16.84 -3.34 0.47
N ILE A 102 15.74 -3.13 1.21
CA ILE A 102 15.74 -2.56 2.56
C ILE A 102 15.74 -3.64 3.62
N SER A 103 14.83 -4.61 3.56
CA SER A 103 14.68 -5.66 4.58
C SER A 103 15.54 -6.89 4.31
N GLY A 104 16.00 -7.10 3.08
CA GLY A 104 16.68 -8.32 2.63
C GLY A 104 15.75 -9.54 2.55
N LYS A 105 14.44 -9.34 2.72
CA LYS A 105 13.44 -10.42 2.63
C LYS A 105 13.18 -10.75 1.18
N ARG A 106 13.02 -12.02 0.90
CA ARG A 106 12.51 -12.49 -0.39
C ARG A 106 11.02 -12.22 -0.46
N ARG A 107 10.60 -11.63 -1.57
CA ARG A 107 9.20 -11.34 -1.86
C ARG A 107 8.88 -11.86 -3.25
N GLU A 108 7.75 -12.47 -3.38
CA GLU A 108 7.21 -12.88 -4.67
C GLU A 108 6.42 -11.70 -5.25
N LEU A 109 6.79 -11.28 -6.45
CA LEU A 109 6.15 -10.21 -7.21
C LEU A 109 5.34 -10.85 -8.34
N GLY A 110 4.05 -10.58 -8.41
CA GLY A 110 3.21 -10.94 -9.54
C GLY A 110 3.39 -9.93 -10.68
N LEU A 111 3.59 -10.44 -11.88
CA LEU A 111 3.68 -9.66 -13.12
C LEU A 111 2.55 -10.11 -14.03
N GLU A 112 1.51 -9.31 -14.11
CA GLU A 112 0.35 -9.55 -14.96
C GLU A 112 0.70 -9.31 -16.44
N LYS A 113 -0.05 -9.95 -17.33
CA LYS A 113 -0.08 -9.56 -18.75
C LYS A 113 -0.35 -8.07 -18.87
N LEU A 114 0.24 -7.42 -19.87
CA LEU A 114 0.08 -5.98 -20.02
C LEU A 114 -1.39 -5.58 -20.22
N ILE A 115 -2.15 -6.32 -21.02
CA ILE A 115 -3.59 -6.06 -21.21
C ILE A 115 -4.37 -6.13 -19.88
N PHE A 116 -4.00 -7.03 -18.97
CA PHE A 116 -4.59 -7.13 -17.66
C PHE A 116 -4.25 -5.88 -16.81
N GLN A 117 -2.99 -5.42 -16.83
CA GLN A 117 -2.57 -4.19 -16.16
C GLN A 117 -3.35 -2.96 -16.67
N LEU A 118 -3.71 -2.91 -17.96
CA LEU A 118 -4.52 -1.81 -18.51
C LEU A 118 -5.92 -1.78 -17.90
N TYR A 119 -6.58 -2.91 -17.74
CA TYR A 119 -7.86 -2.99 -17.03
C TYR A 119 -7.74 -2.58 -15.55
N GLU A 120 -6.65 -2.93 -14.89
CA GLU A 120 -6.39 -2.49 -13.51
C GLU A 120 -6.17 -0.99 -13.40
N VAL A 121 -5.49 -0.37 -14.38
CA VAL A 121 -5.31 1.09 -14.44
C VAL A 121 -6.66 1.79 -14.62
N ILE A 122 -7.51 1.28 -15.52
CA ILE A 122 -8.86 1.81 -15.73
C ILE A 122 -9.69 1.69 -14.43
N ALA A 123 -9.68 0.53 -13.78
CA ALA A 123 -10.40 0.32 -12.53
C ALA A 123 -9.89 1.24 -11.41
N ARG A 124 -8.56 1.43 -11.29
CA ARG A 124 -7.93 2.35 -10.34
C ARG A 124 -8.42 3.77 -10.52
N ASP A 125 -8.34 4.28 -11.76
CA ASP A 125 -8.68 5.66 -12.05
C ASP A 125 -10.21 5.89 -11.97
N ALA A 126 -11.00 4.86 -12.28
CA ALA A 126 -12.43 4.87 -12.05
C ALA A 126 -12.83 4.90 -10.56
N CYS A 127 -12.06 4.24 -9.69
CA CYS A 127 -12.29 4.18 -8.25
C CYS A 127 -11.73 5.38 -7.47
N GLN A 128 -11.05 6.34 -8.09
CA GLN A 128 -10.31 7.40 -7.40
C GLN A 128 -11.17 8.17 -6.39
N GLU A 129 -12.42 8.54 -6.74
CA GLU A 129 -13.36 9.19 -5.82
C GLU A 129 -13.59 8.37 -4.53
N MET A 130 -13.74 7.05 -4.68
CA MET A 130 -13.93 6.16 -3.54
C MET A 130 -12.65 6.08 -2.70
N PHE A 131 -11.50 5.94 -3.33
CA PHE A 131 -10.23 5.86 -2.62
C PHE A 131 -9.95 7.14 -1.84
N ASP A 132 -10.11 8.30 -2.44
CA ASP A 132 -9.93 9.60 -1.80
C ASP A 132 -10.86 9.81 -0.60
N ALA A 133 -12.09 9.29 -0.68
CA ALA A 133 -13.08 9.44 0.37
C ALA A 133 -12.92 8.42 1.52
N LYS A 134 -12.36 7.23 1.24
CA LYS A 134 -12.30 6.12 2.21
C LYS A 134 -10.94 5.98 2.87
N ILE A 135 -9.86 6.25 2.14
CA ILE A 135 -8.51 6.10 2.68
C ILE A 135 -8.23 7.20 3.69
N GLY A 136 -7.91 6.81 4.91
CA GLY A 136 -7.72 7.73 6.02
C GLY A 136 -6.46 8.60 5.91
N GLU A 137 -6.46 9.73 6.64
CA GLU A 137 -5.36 10.68 6.63
C GLU A 137 -4.02 10.04 6.98
N PHE A 138 -3.99 9.17 7.99
CA PHE A 138 -2.79 8.50 8.49
C PHE A 138 -2.61 7.07 7.98
N GLN A 139 -3.24 6.72 6.87
CA GLN A 139 -2.80 5.66 5.98
C GLN A 139 -1.79 6.28 5.02
N VAL A 140 -0.53 5.89 5.11
CA VAL A 140 0.53 6.69 4.48
C VAL A 140 1.37 5.92 3.45
N SER A 141 1.08 4.63 3.22
CA SER A 141 1.81 3.83 2.25
C SER A 141 1.27 4.01 0.84
N SER A 142 2.15 4.22 -0.13
CA SER A 142 1.82 4.26 -1.57
C SER A 142 0.75 5.27 -1.97
N ILE A 143 0.62 6.37 -1.24
CA ILE A 143 -0.33 7.46 -1.50
C ILE A 143 0.46 8.69 -1.94
N LYS A 144 0.01 9.33 -3.03
CA LYS A 144 0.64 10.56 -3.55
C LYS A 144 0.67 11.65 -2.46
N GLY A 145 1.82 12.29 -2.28
CA GLY A 145 2.02 13.33 -1.27
C GLY A 145 2.19 12.83 0.18
N LYS A 146 2.05 11.51 0.42
CA LYS A 146 2.27 10.89 1.73
C LYS A 146 3.54 10.02 1.71
N GLY A 147 3.58 8.93 2.42
CA GLY A 147 4.73 8.02 2.51
C GLY A 147 5.54 8.21 3.79
N GLN A 148 6.75 7.67 3.78
CA GLN A 148 7.62 7.63 4.97
C GLN A 148 7.92 9.01 5.55
N SER A 149 8.16 10.02 4.70
CA SER A 149 8.47 11.39 5.14
C SER A 149 7.27 12.05 5.83
N TYR A 150 6.07 11.85 5.31
CA TYR A 150 4.84 12.31 5.93
C TYR A 150 4.61 11.63 7.27
N GLY A 151 4.70 10.29 7.31
CA GLY A 151 4.55 9.52 8.54
C GLY A 151 5.57 9.92 9.62
N LYS A 152 6.85 10.09 9.24
CA LYS A 152 7.90 10.59 10.11
C LYS A 152 7.55 11.96 10.72
N LYS A 153 7.07 12.89 9.89
CA LYS A 153 6.66 14.25 10.33
C LYS A 153 5.58 14.18 11.41
N TYR A 154 4.53 13.37 11.18
CA TYR A 154 3.39 13.30 12.10
C TYR A 154 3.71 12.54 13.38
N ILE A 155 4.41 11.41 13.33
CA ILE A 155 4.84 10.70 14.55
C ILE A 155 5.74 11.61 15.41
N LYS A 156 6.70 12.32 14.79
CA LYS A 156 7.52 13.31 15.51
C LYS A 156 6.66 14.39 16.14
N LYS A 157 5.67 14.94 15.41
CA LYS A 157 4.72 15.94 15.89
C LYS A 157 3.92 15.41 17.07
N TRP A 158 3.36 14.21 17.01
CA TRP A 158 2.56 13.63 18.08
C TRP A 158 3.38 13.43 19.35
N ILE A 159 4.55 12.80 19.27
CA ILE A 159 5.41 12.58 20.44
C ILE A 159 5.84 13.90 21.08
N SER A 160 6.06 14.96 20.29
CA SER A 160 6.49 16.27 20.81
C SER A 160 5.35 17.11 21.37
N LYS A 161 4.16 17.08 20.73
CA LYS A 161 3.03 17.96 21.07
C LYS A 161 2.04 17.32 22.05
N ASP A 162 1.91 16.00 22.01
CA ASP A 162 1.02 15.22 22.88
C ASP A 162 1.81 14.10 23.61
N PRO A 163 2.70 14.47 24.55
CA PRO A 163 3.51 13.52 25.30
C PRO A 163 2.67 12.57 26.17
N GLU A 164 1.54 13.04 26.70
CA GLU A 164 0.66 12.21 27.51
C GLU A 164 -0.10 11.19 26.65
N GLY A 165 -0.67 11.61 25.53
CA GLY A 165 -1.36 10.71 24.58
C GLY A 165 -0.42 9.76 23.86
N THR A 166 0.88 10.06 23.76
CA THR A 166 1.91 9.18 23.15
C THR A 166 2.80 8.48 24.15
N LYS A 167 2.43 8.44 25.43
CA LYS A 167 3.22 7.83 26.50
C LYS A 167 3.50 6.36 26.25
N PHE A 168 2.51 5.61 25.78
CA PHE A 168 2.66 4.22 25.38
C PHE A 168 2.41 4.07 23.90
N CYS A 169 3.14 3.15 23.30
CA CYS A 169 3.00 2.76 21.90
C CYS A 169 2.73 1.26 21.81
N ALA A 170 1.84 0.86 20.92
CA ALA A 170 1.77 -0.52 20.48
C ALA A 170 2.05 -0.57 18.97
N LYS A 171 2.79 -1.60 18.57
CA LYS A 171 3.17 -1.87 17.18
C LYS A 171 2.72 -3.27 16.79
N ALA A 172 2.10 -3.39 15.64
CA ALA A 172 1.59 -4.64 15.10
C ALA A 172 1.82 -4.71 13.60
N ASP A 173 1.76 -5.91 13.05
CA ASP A 173 1.97 -6.20 11.63
C ASP A 173 0.91 -7.22 11.21
N VAL A 174 0.25 -6.98 10.07
CA VAL A 174 -0.71 -7.92 9.49
C VAL A 174 0.04 -9.01 8.75
N ARG A 175 -0.27 -10.26 9.10
CA ARG A 175 0.40 -11.43 8.52
C ARG A 175 0.05 -11.57 7.05
N LYS A 176 1.07 -11.53 6.17
CA LYS A 176 0.90 -11.71 4.71
C LYS A 176 -0.29 -10.90 4.17
N CYS A 177 -0.37 -9.60 4.47
CA CYS A 177 -1.57 -8.77 4.21
C CYS A 177 -2.12 -8.95 2.79
N TYR A 178 -1.34 -8.62 1.76
CA TYR A 178 -1.75 -8.74 0.36
C TYR A 178 -2.22 -10.15 -0.04
N PRO A 179 -1.45 -11.24 0.21
CA PRO A 179 -1.88 -12.59 -0.15
C PRO A 179 -3.06 -13.14 0.69
N SER A 180 -3.45 -12.45 1.76
CA SER A 180 -4.47 -12.96 2.69
C SER A 180 -5.81 -12.26 2.58
N ILE A 181 -5.96 -11.20 1.78
CA ILE A 181 -7.24 -10.48 1.61
C ILE A 181 -8.28 -11.43 1.01
N PRO A 182 -9.39 -11.77 1.73
CA PRO A 182 -10.41 -12.65 1.21
C PRO A 182 -11.21 -11.98 0.08
N HIS A 183 -11.31 -12.62 -1.08
CA HIS A 183 -11.98 -12.07 -2.25
C HIS A 183 -13.47 -11.81 -2.02
N ASN A 184 -14.18 -12.74 -1.37
CA ASN A 184 -15.59 -12.56 -1.03
C ASN A 184 -15.81 -11.32 -0.16
N ARG A 185 -14.94 -11.11 0.85
CA ARG A 185 -15.05 -9.95 1.72
C ARG A 185 -14.69 -8.65 0.99
N LEU A 186 -13.66 -8.67 0.17
CA LEU A 186 -13.30 -7.52 -0.66
C LEU A 186 -14.45 -7.14 -1.60
N LYS A 187 -15.03 -8.10 -2.31
CA LYS A 187 -16.21 -7.91 -3.19
C LYS A 187 -17.40 -7.34 -2.42
N GLU A 188 -17.73 -7.90 -1.26
CA GLU A 188 -18.82 -7.40 -0.41
C GLU A 188 -18.65 -5.91 -0.09
N LEU A 189 -17.45 -5.49 0.30
CA LEU A 189 -17.16 -4.10 0.63
C LEU A 189 -17.23 -3.19 -0.61
N LEU A 190 -16.69 -3.62 -1.75
CA LEU A 190 -16.77 -2.91 -3.02
C LEU A 190 -18.23 -2.77 -3.51
N HIS A 191 -19.00 -3.86 -3.49
CA HIS A 191 -20.41 -3.85 -3.88
C HIS A 191 -21.26 -2.92 -3.00
N ARG A 192 -20.95 -2.86 -1.71
CA ARG A 192 -21.60 -1.93 -0.79
C ARG A 192 -21.34 -0.47 -1.14
N ASP A 193 -20.07 -0.13 -1.42
CA ASP A 193 -19.63 1.25 -1.60
C ASP A 193 -19.85 1.75 -3.04
N LEU A 194 -19.85 0.84 -4.03
CA LEU A 194 -20.01 1.13 -5.46
C LEU A 194 -21.38 0.68 -6.03
N ARG A 195 -22.37 0.38 -5.21
CA ARG A 195 -23.66 -0.24 -5.62
C ARG A 195 -24.40 0.44 -6.78
N LYS A 196 -24.08 1.68 -7.11
CA LYS A 196 -24.67 2.45 -8.22
C LYS A 196 -23.77 2.49 -9.46
N SER A 197 -22.67 1.78 -9.49
CA SER A 197 -21.66 1.75 -10.57
C SER A 197 -21.49 0.31 -11.07
N ARG A 198 -22.52 -0.22 -11.75
CA ARG A 198 -22.60 -1.64 -12.13
C ARG A 198 -21.46 -2.08 -13.06
N GLU A 199 -21.07 -1.23 -14.01
CA GLU A 199 -19.96 -1.53 -14.93
C GLU A 199 -18.62 -1.60 -14.20
N LEU A 200 -18.36 -0.68 -13.28
CA LEU A 200 -17.15 -0.68 -12.47
C LEU A 200 -17.09 -1.89 -11.53
N LEU A 201 -18.23 -2.28 -10.95
CA LEU A 201 -18.31 -3.50 -10.14
C LEU A 201 -18.03 -4.75 -10.98
N TYR A 202 -18.59 -4.82 -12.19
CA TYR A 202 -18.30 -5.90 -13.11
C TYR A 202 -16.79 -6.00 -13.42
N LEU A 203 -16.14 -4.86 -13.72
CA LEU A 203 -14.69 -4.82 -13.99
C LEU A 203 -13.87 -5.29 -12.76
N LEU A 204 -14.20 -4.79 -11.57
CA LEU A 204 -13.52 -5.19 -10.32
C LEU A 204 -13.71 -6.68 -10.00
N ASP A 205 -14.92 -7.21 -10.19
CA ASP A 205 -15.21 -8.63 -10.02
C ASP A 205 -14.44 -9.50 -11.03
N SER A 206 -14.29 -9.03 -12.28
CA SER A 206 -13.49 -9.69 -13.32
C SER A 206 -12.00 -9.69 -12.98
N ILE A 207 -11.46 -8.57 -12.47
CA ILE A 207 -10.06 -8.48 -12.01
C ILE A 207 -9.81 -9.47 -10.85
N ILE A 208 -10.69 -9.50 -9.86
CA ILE A 208 -10.56 -10.41 -8.72
C ILE A 208 -10.66 -11.88 -9.18
N TYR A 209 -11.53 -12.18 -10.13
CA TYR A 209 -11.63 -13.52 -10.73
C TYR A 209 -10.37 -13.91 -11.49
N LEU A 210 -9.75 -12.98 -12.22
CA LEU A 210 -8.48 -13.22 -12.92
C LEU A 210 -7.32 -13.54 -11.97
N TYR A 211 -7.30 -12.99 -10.75
CA TYR A 211 -6.35 -13.40 -9.72
C TYR A 211 -6.54 -14.88 -9.31
N ASP A 212 -7.79 -15.35 -9.21
CA ASP A 212 -8.07 -16.75 -8.95
C ASP A 212 -7.68 -17.66 -10.13
N CYS A 213 -7.98 -17.25 -11.36
CA CYS A 213 -7.56 -17.97 -12.57
C CYS A 213 -6.04 -18.13 -12.62
N ALA A 214 -5.28 -17.08 -12.31
CA ALA A 214 -3.82 -17.12 -12.25
C ALA A 214 -3.31 -18.10 -11.20
N ASN A 215 -3.90 -18.10 -10.01
CA ASN A 215 -3.55 -19.05 -8.95
C ASN A 215 -3.85 -20.51 -9.36
N GLN A 216 -4.98 -20.75 -10.02
CA GLN A 216 -5.34 -22.07 -10.52
C GLN A 216 -4.38 -22.55 -11.62
N GLN A 217 -4.04 -21.70 -12.59
CA GLN A 217 -3.08 -22.03 -13.66
C GLN A 217 -1.71 -22.44 -13.12
N LEU A 218 -1.31 -21.89 -11.98
CA LEU A 218 -0.03 -22.17 -11.31
C LEU A 218 -0.13 -23.28 -10.25
N GLY A 219 -1.28 -23.92 -10.11
CA GLY A 219 -1.50 -24.98 -9.12
C GLY A 219 -1.53 -24.50 -7.66
N ARG A 220 -1.71 -23.18 -7.43
CA ARG A 220 -1.71 -22.56 -6.08
C ARG A 220 -3.09 -22.56 -5.47
N LYS A 221 -3.69 -23.73 -5.33
CA LYS A 221 -5.06 -23.91 -4.83
C LYS A 221 -5.30 -23.26 -3.44
N GLU A 222 -4.28 -23.23 -2.60
CA GLU A 222 -4.33 -22.61 -1.27
C GLU A 222 -4.50 -21.07 -1.28
N LEU A 223 -4.26 -20.43 -2.42
CA LEU A 223 -4.47 -18.99 -2.63
C LEU A 223 -5.78 -18.68 -3.34
N CYS A 224 -6.53 -19.67 -3.80
CA CYS A 224 -7.84 -19.43 -4.43
C CYS A 224 -8.81 -18.81 -3.41
N GLY A 225 -9.60 -17.85 -3.85
CA GLY A 225 -10.54 -17.08 -3.01
C GLY A 225 -9.90 -16.03 -2.13
N LYS A 226 -8.59 -15.78 -2.24
CA LYS A 226 -7.88 -14.75 -1.47
C LYS A 226 -6.63 -14.24 -2.19
N GLY A 227 -6.22 -13.06 -1.77
CA GLY A 227 -4.99 -12.42 -2.20
C GLY A 227 -5.16 -11.44 -3.35
N ILE A 228 -4.41 -10.36 -3.27
CA ILE A 228 -4.17 -9.40 -4.34
C ILE A 228 -2.67 -9.40 -4.65
N LEU A 229 -2.32 -9.11 -5.90
CA LEU A 229 -0.95 -9.28 -6.37
C LEU A 229 -0.04 -8.15 -5.86
N ILE A 230 1.13 -8.51 -5.36
CA ILE A 230 2.16 -7.52 -5.05
C ILE A 230 2.80 -7.07 -6.36
N GLY A 231 2.69 -5.78 -6.68
CA GLY A 231 3.25 -5.17 -7.90
C GLY A 231 2.22 -4.72 -8.92
N SER A 232 0.98 -5.16 -8.79
CA SER A 232 -0.15 -4.73 -9.62
C SER A 232 -0.42 -3.22 -9.50
N PRO A 233 -0.82 -2.55 -10.59
CA PRO A 233 -1.21 -1.14 -10.58
C PRO A 233 -2.32 -0.80 -9.58
N LEU A 234 -3.30 -1.68 -9.42
CA LEU A 234 -4.49 -1.47 -8.58
C LEU A 234 -4.30 -1.95 -7.13
N SER A 235 -3.50 -2.99 -6.90
CA SER A 235 -3.44 -3.70 -5.61
C SER A 235 -3.07 -2.82 -4.42
N LYS A 236 -2.19 -1.83 -4.60
CA LYS A 236 -1.82 -0.90 -3.52
C LYS A 236 -3.01 -0.06 -3.02
N ASP A 237 -3.87 0.36 -3.94
CA ASP A 237 -5.03 1.18 -3.65
C ASP A 237 -6.15 0.32 -3.06
N LEU A 238 -6.35 -0.91 -3.57
CA LEU A 238 -7.25 -1.90 -2.97
C LEU A 238 -6.83 -2.29 -1.55
N ASN A 239 -5.52 -2.47 -1.29
CA ASN A 239 -5.04 -2.74 0.07
C ASN A 239 -5.33 -1.56 1.00
N ASN A 240 -5.02 -0.33 0.58
CA ASN A 240 -5.32 0.86 1.37
C ASN A 240 -6.84 1.02 1.61
N TYR A 241 -7.66 0.78 0.60
CA TYR A 241 -9.12 0.76 0.73
C TYR A 241 -9.58 -0.31 1.73
N TYR A 242 -9.08 -1.52 1.62
CA TYR A 242 -9.44 -2.61 2.53
C TYR A 242 -9.03 -2.31 3.97
N MET A 243 -7.82 -1.81 4.17
CA MET A 243 -7.32 -1.40 5.49
C MET A 243 -7.97 -0.12 6.03
N SER A 244 -8.68 0.65 5.19
CA SER A 244 -9.38 1.86 5.64
C SER A 244 -10.49 1.55 6.65
N TYR A 245 -11.10 0.37 6.58
CA TYR A 245 -12.10 -0.07 7.56
C TYR A 245 -11.49 -0.23 8.96
N LEU A 246 -10.26 -0.77 9.04
CA LEU A 246 -9.53 -0.83 10.31
C LEU A 246 -9.14 0.57 10.78
N TYR A 247 -8.69 1.44 9.86
CA TYR A 247 -8.36 2.82 10.18
C TYR A 247 -9.55 3.56 10.82
N HIS A 248 -10.72 3.52 10.16
CA HIS A 248 -11.94 4.16 10.67
C HIS A 248 -12.44 3.52 11.97
N TYR A 249 -12.34 2.20 12.11
CA TYR A 249 -12.64 1.53 13.37
C TYR A 249 -11.81 2.09 14.52
N ILE A 250 -10.48 2.24 14.32
CA ILE A 250 -9.57 2.77 15.34
C ILE A 250 -9.90 4.23 15.70
N TYR A 251 -10.19 5.06 14.69
CA TYR A 251 -10.40 6.49 14.91
C TYR A 251 -11.80 6.84 15.39
N GLU A 252 -12.83 6.13 14.98
CA GLU A 252 -14.23 6.50 15.20
C GLU A 252 -14.91 5.67 16.29
N GLN A 253 -14.56 4.38 16.39
CA GLN A 253 -15.32 3.44 17.21
C GLN A 253 -14.57 2.96 18.46
N LEU A 254 -13.25 2.99 18.46
CA LEU A 254 -12.42 2.40 19.50
C LEU A 254 -12.45 3.23 20.80
N ALA A 255 -13.52 3.11 21.54
CA ALA A 255 -13.77 3.79 22.79
C ALA A 255 -14.48 2.86 23.78
N ILE A 256 -14.34 3.13 25.06
CA ILE A 256 -15.12 2.51 26.14
C ILE A 256 -16.09 3.53 26.72
N THR A 257 -17.32 3.09 26.97
CA THR A 257 -18.29 3.89 27.70
C THR A 257 -18.33 3.39 29.15
N THR A 258 -18.12 4.31 30.08
CA THR A 258 -18.21 4.04 31.52
C THR A 258 -19.34 4.88 32.09
N VAL A 259 -20.19 4.25 32.89
CA VAL A 259 -21.26 4.95 33.63
C VAL A 259 -20.76 5.20 35.05
N ARG A 260 -20.68 6.47 35.45
CA ARG A 260 -20.33 6.85 36.81
C ARG A 260 -21.33 7.87 37.34
N ARG A 261 -21.98 7.55 38.44
CA ARG A 261 -23.05 8.41 39.08
C ARG A 261 -24.14 8.80 38.06
N GLY A 262 -24.64 7.84 37.27
CA GLY A 262 -25.66 8.07 36.26
C GLY A 262 -25.20 8.85 35.00
N LYS A 263 -23.94 9.25 34.91
CA LYS A 263 -23.38 9.97 33.75
C LYS A 263 -22.54 9.02 32.91
N GLU A 264 -22.87 8.94 31.61
CA GLU A 264 -22.05 8.21 30.63
C GLU A 264 -20.81 9.04 30.24
N LYS A 265 -19.66 8.38 30.28
CA LYS A 265 -18.40 8.96 29.81
C LYS A 265 -17.80 8.05 28.76
N ARG A 266 -17.75 8.51 27.52
CA ARG A 266 -17.03 7.85 26.42
C ARG A 266 -15.55 8.22 26.47
N THR A 267 -14.66 7.24 26.62
CA THR A 267 -13.22 7.44 26.67
C THR A 267 -12.59 6.72 25.48
N ARG A 268 -11.88 7.47 24.63
CA ARG A 268 -11.11 6.88 23.51
C ARG A 268 -9.93 6.06 24.07
N LEU A 269 -9.71 4.88 23.51
CA LEU A 269 -8.63 3.99 23.92
C LEU A 269 -7.29 4.31 23.25
N VAL A 270 -7.33 5.01 22.10
CA VAL A 270 -6.18 5.37 21.25
C VAL A 270 -6.18 6.88 21.05
N SER A 271 -5.04 7.53 21.26
CA SER A 271 -4.85 8.97 21.01
C SER A 271 -4.46 9.24 19.57
N HIS A 272 -3.52 8.45 19.03
CA HIS A 272 -3.04 8.55 17.67
C HIS A 272 -2.81 7.17 17.09
N ALA A 273 -3.00 7.04 15.77
CA ALA A 273 -2.71 5.82 15.04
C ALA A 273 -2.17 6.13 13.65
N MET A 274 -1.37 5.21 13.10
CA MET A 274 -0.90 5.28 11.73
C MET A 274 -0.80 3.87 11.15
N ILE A 275 -1.18 3.74 9.88
CA ILE A 275 -1.07 2.49 9.12
C ILE A 275 -0.14 2.74 7.94
N TYR A 276 0.89 1.90 7.80
CA TYR A 276 1.81 1.90 6.69
C TYR A 276 1.80 0.51 6.03
N ALA A 277 0.97 0.35 5.01
CA ALA A 277 0.64 -0.93 4.39
C ALA A 277 0.10 -1.95 5.41
N ASP A 278 0.91 -2.92 5.79
CA ASP A 278 0.64 -3.96 6.78
C ASP A 278 1.08 -3.60 8.21
N ASP A 279 1.94 -2.60 8.37
CA ASP A 279 2.43 -2.12 9.67
C ASP A 279 1.44 -1.13 10.33
N ILE A 280 1.09 -1.40 11.58
CA ILE A 280 0.17 -0.60 12.39
C ILE A 280 0.91 -0.07 13.63
N VAL A 281 0.80 1.22 13.89
CA VAL A 281 1.25 1.82 15.14
C VAL A 281 0.11 2.59 15.78
N VAL A 282 -0.11 2.37 17.08
CA VAL A 282 -1.12 3.07 17.87
C VAL A 282 -0.50 3.60 19.16
N PHE A 283 -0.95 4.79 19.58
CA PHE A 283 -0.48 5.45 20.80
C PHE A 283 -1.62 5.66 21.79
N GLY A 284 -1.28 5.66 23.06
CA GLY A 284 -2.23 5.94 24.14
C GLY A 284 -1.55 6.37 25.43
N GLY A 285 -2.24 7.18 26.21
CA GLY A 285 -1.76 7.65 27.52
C GLY A 285 -1.80 6.59 28.62
N ASN A 286 -2.65 5.58 28.47
CA ASN A 286 -2.86 4.53 29.48
C ASN A 286 -2.51 3.14 28.93
N LYS A 287 -1.62 2.43 29.65
CA LYS A 287 -1.11 1.11 29.26
C LYS A 287 -2.21 0.04 29.20
N LYS A 288 -3.20 0.07 30.12
CA LYS A 288 -4.32 -0.89 30.16
C LYS A 288 -5.30 -0.62 29.00
N HIS A 289 -5.66 0.63 28.76
CA HIS A 289 -6.51 1.04 27.63
C HIS A 289 -5.88 0.65 26.29
N LEU A 290 -4.58 0.91 26.12
CA LEU A 290 -3.88 0.53 24.88
C LEU A 290 -3.84 -0.98 24.68
N HIS A 291 -3.71 -1.77 25.76
CA HIS A 291 -3.80 -3.23 25.66
C HIS A 291 -5.19 -3.70 25.26
N GLN A 292 -6.23 -3.11 25.83
CA GLN A 292 -7.64 -3.37 25.45
C GLN A 292 -7.89 -2.97 23.99
N ALA A 293 -7.38 -1.80 23.57
CA ALA A 293 -7.44 -1.36 22.18
C ALA A 293 -6.85 -2.39 21.22
N MET A 294 -5.66 -2.92 21.55
CA MET A 294 -5.01 -3.94 20.71
C MET A 294 -5.82 -5.24 20.62
N LYS A 295 -6.44 -5.68 21.71
CA LYS A 295 -7.35 -6.86 21.67
C LYS A 295 -8.51 -6.62 20.71
N LEU A 296 -9.15 -5.47 20.80
CA LEU A 296 -10.27 -5.10 19.91
C LEU A 296 -9.83 -4.92 18.44
N ILE A 297 -8.64 -4.35 18.20
CA ILE A 297 -8.05 -4.23 16.86
C ILE A 297 -7.80 -5.64 16.27
N ILE A 298 -7.21 -6.55 17.04
CA ILE A 298 -6.96 -7.95 16.61
C ILE A 298 -8.28 -8.66 16.30
N GLU A 299 -9.27 -8.50 17.15
CA GLU A 299 -10.59 -9.10 16.96
C GLU A 299 -11.29 -8.56 15.72
N PHE A 300 -11.33 -7.23 15.54
CA PHE A 300 -11.89 -6.60 14.35
C PHE A 300 -11.20 -7.05 13.08
N THR A 301 -9.85 -7.05 13.07
CA THR A 301 -9.06 -7.48 11.92
C THR A 301 -9.38 -8.91 11.54
N ARG A 302 -9.53 -9.81 12.52
CA ARG A 302 -9.85 -11.22 12.29
C ARG A 302 -11.31 -11.40 11.85
N LYS A 303 -12.28 -10.86 12.60
CA LYS A 303 -13.71 -11.12 12.37
C LYS A 303 -14.28 -10.33 11.20
N PHE A 304 -13.87 -9.06 11.06
CA PHE A 304 -14.44 -8.20 10.04
C PHE A 304 -13.64 -8.21 8.73
N LEU A 305 -12.31 -8.22 8.79
CA LEU A 305 -11.46 -8.22 7.60
C LEU A 305 -10.99 -9.62 7.19
N GLY A 306 -11.13 -10.64 8.02
CA GLY A 306 -10.61 -11.98 7.72
C GLY A 306 -9.07 -12.02 7.64
N LEU A 307 -8.38 -11.04 8.25
CA LEU A 307 -6.93 -10.93 8.31
C LEU A 307 -6.40 -11.26 9.69
N GLU A 308 -5.15 -11.67 9.78
CA GLU A 308 -4.49 -12.04 11.03
C GLU A 308 -3.39 -11.04 11.39
N ILE A 309 -3.42 -10.51 12.59
CA ILE A 309 -2.29 -9.76 13.16
C ILE A 309 -1.29 -10.75 13.75
N LYS A 310 0.00 -10.57 13.45
CA LYS A 310 1.07 -11.42 13.97
C LYS A 310 1.05 -11.45 15.50
N PRO A 311 1.26 -12.61 16.14
CA PRO A 311 1.28 -12.73 17.61
C PRO A 311 2.45 -11.97 18.24
N THR A 312 3.45 -11.59 17.45
CA THR A 312 4.63 -10.83 17.87
C THR A 312 4.39 -9.32 18.04
N TRP A 313 3.11 -8.88 18.09
CA TRP A 313 2.83 -7.48 18.40
C TRP A 313 3.34 -7.08 19.78
N GLU A 314 3.77 -5.86 19.93
CA GLU A 314 4.42 -5.39 21.14
C GLU A 314 3.81 -4.07 21.64
N LYS A 315 3.89 -3.88 22.95
CA LYS A 315 3.45 -2.66 23.63
C LYS A 315 4.52 -2.21 24.62
N PHE A 316 4.93 -0.94 24.52
CA PHE A 316 6.01 -0.40 25.32
C PHE A 316 5.78 1.07 25.68
N LEU A 317 6.53 1.52 26.70
CA LEU A 317 6.67 2.92 27.04
C LEU A 317 7.58 3.60 26.01
N VAL A 318 7.13 4.67 25.35
CA VAL A 318 7.96 5.43 24.40
C VAL A 318 9.13 6.07 25.14
N SER A 319 10.33 5.99 24.58
CA SER A 319 11.53 6.48 25.23
C SER A 319 11.48 7.97 25.55
N TYR A 320 11.97 8.33 26.75
CA TYR A 320 12.15 9.71 27.18
C TYR A 320 13.35 9.79 28.13
N LYS A 321 13.88 11.00 28.32
CA LYS A 321 14.87 11.25 29.39
C LYS A 321 14.15 11.81 30.60
N ASP A 322 14.42 11.24 31.77
CA ASP A 322 13.90 11.76 33.04
C ASP A 322 14.70 12.99 33.53
N SER A 323 14.33 13.53 34.71
CA SER A 323 14.99 14.71 35.32
C SER A 323 16.47 14.51 35.58
N SER A 324 16.94 13.26 35.74
CA SER A 324 18.36 12.92 35.92
C SER A 324 19.12 12.73 34.61
N GLY A 325 18.43 12.90 33.45
CA GLY A 325 19.01 12.64 32.12
C GLY A 325 19.06 11.17 31.73
N LYS A 326 18.56 10.25 32.58
CA LYS A 326 18.52 8.80 32.31
C LYS A 326 17.40 8.50 31.30
N THR A 327 17.74 7.71 30.27
CA THR A 327 16.76 7.24 29.29
C THR A 327 15.89 6.14 29.89
N LYS A 328 14.57 6.34 29.83
CA LYS A 328 13.54 5.36 30.19
C LYS A 328 12.70 5.02 28.97
N GLY A 329 12.11 3.82 28.97
CA GLY A 329 11.28 3.36 27.87
C GLY A 329 12.09 2.83 26.69
N ARG A 330 11.42 2.64 25.56
CA ARG A 330 11.97 2.06 24.35
C ARG A 330 11.79 3.00 23.15
N ASN A 331 12.77 3.03 22.26
CA ASN A 331 12.65 3.76 21.00
C ASN A 331 11.61 3.12 20.09
N LEU A 332 10.83 3.95 19.42
CA LEU A 332 9.92 3.46 18.38
C LEU A 332 10.69 3.31 17.06
N ASP A 333 10.78 2.10 16.56
CA ASP A 333 11.25 1.79 15.22
C ASP A 333 10.05 1.55 14.30
N PHE A 334 9.82 2.47 13.33
CA PHE A 334 8.70 2.42 12.41
C PHE A 334 9.05 3.05 11.07
N MET A 335 8.61 2.47 9.96
CA MET A 335 8.87 2.93 8.59
C MET A 335 10.37 3.18 8.27
N GLY A 336 11.28 2.45 8.90
CA GLY A 336 12.73 2.65 8.70
C GLY A 336 13.35 3.80 9.48
N PHE A 337 12.57 4.46 10.36
CA PHE A 337 13.05 5.49 11.29
C PHE A 337 12.98 5.02 12.73
N VAL A 338 13.92 5.52 13.54
CA VAL A 338 13.96 5.32 14.99
C VAL A 338 13.65 6.64 15.68
N PHE A 339 12.57 6.67 16.44
CA PHE A 339 12.12 7.84 17.17
C PHE A 339 12.55 7.73 18.65
N ARG A 340 13.28 8.75 19.11
CA ARG A 340 13.77 8.88 20.49
C ARG A 340 13.15 10.11 21.11
N GLY A 341 12.40 9.96 22.20
CA GLY A 341 11.88 11.07 22.97
C GLY A 341 12.96 11.63 23.88
N CYS A 342 13.22 12.94 23.79
CA CYS A 342 14.11 13.64 24.71
C CYS A 342 13.30 14.71 25.46
N GLU A 343 13.44 14.77 26.78
CA GLU A 343 12.92 15.88 27.59
C GLU A 343 14.06 16.87 27.82
N ALA A 344 13.80 18.14 27.52
CA ALA A 344 14.71 19.24 27.88
C ALA A 344 14.13 19.95 29.12
N PHE A 345 14.94 20.04 30.14
CA PHE A 345 14.63 20.81 31.34
C PHE A 345 15.35 22.18 31.30
N TYR A 346 14.71 23.19 31.83
CA TYR A 346 15.36 24.51 32.06
C TYR A 346 15.02 25.01 33.46
N ARG A 347 15.91 25.81 33.99
CA ARG A 347 15.67 26.49 35.27
C ARG A 347 15.15 27.90 35.02
N GLU A 348 14.06 28.24 35.66
CA GLU A 348 13.51 29.57 35.68
C GLU A 348 13.18 29.89 37.14
N TYR A 349 13.75 30.98 37.65
CA TYR A 349 13.61 31.40 39.07
C TYR A 349 13.94 30.25 40.07
N GLY A 350 15.00 29.51 39.81
CA GLY A 350 15.43 28.41 40.69
C GLY A 350 14.60 27.13 40.58
N LYS A 351 13.45 27.15 39.91
CA LYS A 351 12.58 25.96 39.69
C LYS A 351 12.88 25.28 38.36
N VAL A 352 12.94 23.97 38.39
CA VAL A 352 13.10 23.16 37.16
C VAL A 352 11.77 23.12 36.43
N LYS A 353 11.68 23.76 35.27
CA LYS A 353 10.54 23.66 34.36
C LYS A 353 10.85 22.73 33.18
N LYS A 354 9.86 21.92 32.83
CA LYS A 354 9.94 21.01 31.69
C LYS A 354 9.71 21.79 30.41
N ARG A 355 10.71 21.89 29.55
CA ARG A 355 10.54 22.39 28.19
C ARG A 355 10.15 21.27 27.24
N LEU A 356 9.59 21.57 26.10
CA LEU A 356 9.13 20.68 25.04
C LEU A 356 10.00 19.41 24.85
N LYS A 357 9.35 18.24 24.75
CA LYS A 357 10.02 16.99 24.34
C LYS A 357 10.71 17.18 22.99
N LYS A 358 12.02 17.19 22.98
CA LYS A 358 12.80 17.16 21.75
C LYS A 358 12.83 15.72 21.23
N VAL A 359 12.13 15.46 20.14
CA VAL A 359 12.14 14.13 19.49
C VAL A 359 13.28 14.07 18.50
N VAL A 360 14.21 13.15 18.74
CA VAL A 360 15.30 12.86 17.81
C VAL A 360 14.83 11.71 16.90
N VAL A 361 14.95 11.90 15.59
CA VAL A 361 14.62 10.89 14.59
C VAL A 361 15.86 10.55 13.79
N THR A 362 16.25 9.28 13.79
CA THR A 362 17.36 8.75 13.02
C THR A 362 16.87 7.71 12.02
N VAL A 363 17.64 7.47 10.97
CA VAL A 363 17.41 6.32 10.08
C VAL A 363 17.82 5.05 10.83
N ARG A 364 17.11 3.95 10.58
CA ARG A 364 17.44 2.64 11.15
C ARG A 364 18.85 2.22 10.72
N ASP A 365 19.67 1.76 11.64
CA ASP A 365 21.08 1.41 11.40
C ASP A 365 21.24 0.40 10.26
N SER A 366 20.35 -0.59 10.14
CA SER A 366 20.39 -1.56 9.04
C SER A 366 20.24 -0.93 7.66
N ILE A 367 19.48 0.16 7.52
CA ILE A 367 19.33 0.90 6.25
C ILE A 367 20.62 1.67 5.96
N PHE A 368 21.18 2.34 6.97
CA PHE A 368 22.42 3.08 6.85
C PHE A 368 23.61 2.16 6.46
N LEU A 369 23.76 1.03 7.12
CA LEU A 369 24.81 0.04 6.83
C LEU A 369 24.69 -0.51 5.40
N ARG A 370 23.48 -0.77 4.91
CA ARG A 370 23.27 -1.21 3.52
C ARG A 370 23.58 -0.13 2.49
N ALA A 371 23.16 1.09 2.74
CA ALA A 371 23.50 2.23 1.87
C ALA A 371 25.02 2.39 1.77
N ARG A 372 25.73 2.33 2.91
CA ARG A 372 27.19 2.36 2.99
C ARG A 372 27.83 1.20 2.20
N ARG A 373 27.32 -0.02 2.33
CA ARG A 373 27.82 -1.19 1.58
C ARG A 373 27.61 -1.04 0.08
N LYS A 374 26.45 -0.57 -0.37
CA LYS A 374 26.17 -0.31 -1.80
C LYS A 374 27.11 0.75 -2.36
N PHE A 375 27.31 1.84 -1.63
CA PHE A 375 28.24 2.89 -2.00
C PHE A 375 29.68 2.37 -2.12
N TYR A 376 30.14 1.57 -1.16
CA TYR A 376 31.46 0.94 -1.22
C TYR A 376 31.63 0.03 -2.44
N LEU A 377 30.62 -0.81 -2.74
CA LEU A 377 30.65 -1.68 -3.92
C LEU A 377 30.66 -0.86 -5.23
N PHE A 378 29.92 0.23 -5.27
CA PHE A 378 29.92 1.14 -6.43
C PHE A 378 31.29 1.80 -6.65
N ILE A 379 31.92 2.31 -5.60
CA ILE A 379 33.30 2.85 -5.67
C ILE A 379 34.28 1.78 -6.13
N LYS A 380 34.21 0.57 -5.59
CA LYS A 380 35.08 -0.56 -6.00
C LYS A 380 34.89 -0.88 -7.48
N PHE A 381 33.66 -0.86 -7.98
CA PHE A 381 33.34 -1.08 -9.40
C PHE A 381 33.95 0.01 -10.30
N ILE A 382 33.84 1.30 -9.92
CA ILE A 382 34.45 2.40 -10.66
C ILE A 382 35.98 2.25 -10.69
N LEU A 383 36.60 1.97 -9.56
CA LEU A 383 38.05 1.81 -9.48
C LEU A 383 38.57 0.62 -10.32
N SER A 384 37.81 -0.50 -10.35
CA SER A 384 38.21 -1.66 -11.20
C SER A 384 38.07 -1.37 -12.69
N LYS A 385 37.13 -0.54 -13.13
CA LYS A 385 37.04 -0.11 -14.55
C LYS A 385 38.19 0.83 -14.96
N ASN A 386 38.61 1.67 -14.03
CA ASN A 386 39.74 2.61 -14.31
C ASN A 386 41.09 1.92 -14.28
N SER A 387 41.24 0.78 -13.60
CA SER A 387 42.48 -0.02 -13.63
C SER A 387 42.58 -0.94 -14.86
N GLY A 388 41.47 -1.26 -15.52
CA GLY A 388 41.44 -2.05 -16.76
C GLY A 388 41.74 -1.25 -18.04
N ASN A 389 41.83 0.08 -17.98
CA ASN A 389 42.19 0.95 -19.12
C ASN A 389 43.67 1.40 -19.11
N LYS A 390 44.54 0.75 -18.33
CA LYS A 390 45.98 0.97 -18.25
C LYS A 390 46.77 -0.31 -18.59
N ALA A 391 46.32 -1.08 -19.58
CA ALA A 391 47.10 -2.15 -20.18
C ALA A 391 46.99 -2.07 -21.70
#